data_4026d91fcdc3e46d5e4949cff1650a62
#
_entry.id   4026d91fcdc3e46d5e4949cff1650a62
#
_cell.length_a   1.000
_cell.length_b   1.000
_cell.length_c   1.000
_cell.angle_alpha   90.00
_cell.angle_beta   90.00
_cell.angle_gamma   90.00
#
_symmetry.space_group_name_H-M   'P 1'
#
loop_
_entity.id
_entity.type
_entity.pdbx_description
1 polymer ?
#
loop_
_entity_poly.entity_id
_entity_poly.type
_entity_poly.pdbx_seq_one_letter_code
_entity_poly.pdbx_strand_id
1 'polypeptide(L)'
;MKVGFTCSTFDLCHSGHVQMLREAKEQCDYLICGLQIDPSIDRNTKNAPLQTIVERYTQLKAVRYVDEIIPYITEEDLEDILSMYHI
;
A
#
# COMPACT_ATOMS: atom_id res chain seq x y z
N MET A 1 -1.64 -10.84 -18.20
CA MET A 1 -1.12 -10.70 -16.83
C MET A 1 -2.17 -10.03 -15.95
N LYS A 2 -2.45 -10.62 -14.81
CA LYS A 2 -3.43 -10.06 -13.88
C LYS A 2 -2.71 -9.18 -12.86
N VAL A 3 -3.07 -7.89 -12.83
CA VAL A 3 -2.51 -6.91 -11.89
C VAL A 3 -3.46 -6.77 -10.70
N GLY A 4 -2.92 -6.96 -9.49
CA GLY A 4 -3.65 -6.77 -8.25
C GLY A 4 -3.22 -5.48 -7.57
N PHE A 5 -4.10 -4.92 -6.75
CA PHE A 5 -3.83 -3.69 -6.02
C PHE A 5 -4.37 -3.78 -4.60
N THR A 6 -3.57 -3.35 -3.65
CA THR A 6 -4.00 -3.15 -2.26
C THR A 6 -3.38 -1.86 -1.75
N CYS A 7 -3.97 -1.27 -0.74
CA CYS A 7 -3.48 -0.01 -0.18
C CYS A 7 -3.69 0.06 1.32
N SER A 8 -2.77 0.69 2.01
CA SER A 8 -2.81 0.93 3.44
C SER A 8 -1.68 1.90 3.83
N THR A 9 -1.64 2.31 5.07
CA THR A 9 -0.49 3.01 5.64
C THR A 9 0.67 2.08 5.92
N PHE A 10 0.40 0.79 6.12
CA PHE A 10 1.40 -0.24 6.48
C PHE A 10 2.29 0.21 7.65
N ASP A 11 1.66 0.88 8.63
CA ASP A 11 2.35 1.35 9.82
C ASP A 11 2.67 0.16 10.74
N LEU A 12 3.91 0.10 11.23
CA LEU A 12 4.37 -1.01 12.06
C LEU A 12 4.04 -2.37 11.42
N CYS A 13 4.51 -2.56 10.19
CA CYS A 13 4.22 -3.76 9.39
C CYS A 13 4.50 -5.03 10.21
N HIS A 14 3.49 -5.87 10.35
CA HIS A 14 3.54 -7.08 11.17
C HIS A 14 3.05 -8.30 10.37
N SER A 15 3.00 -9.45 11.06
CA SER A 15 2.63 -10.72 10.40
C SER A 15 1.25 -10.68 9.73
N GLY A 16 0.31 -9.91 10.28
CA GLY A 16 -1.01 -9.73 9.67
C GLY A 16 -0.95 -9.04 8.32
N HIS A 17 -0.11 -8.02 8.20
CA HIS A 17 0.13 -7.34 6.91
C HIS A 17 0.78 -8.29 5.90
N VAL A 18 1.79 -9.05 6.33
CA VAL A 18 2.48 -10.00 5.46
C VAL A 18 1.53 -11.08 4.97
N GLN A 19 0.68 -11.60 5.86
CA GLN A 19 -0.31 -12.62 5.51
C GLN A 19 -1.30 -12.08 4.46
N MET A 20 -1.81 -10.87 4.65
CA MET A 20 -2.71 -10.22 3.70
C MET A 20 -2.04 -10.03 2.33
N LEU A 21 -0.78 -9.61 2.32
CA LEU A 21 -0.03 -9.41 1.08
C LEU A 21 0.21 -10.73 0.35
N ARG A 22 0.48 -11.81 1.08
CA ARG A 22 0.62 -13.14 0.50
C ARG A 22 -0.67 -13.59 -0.16
N GLU A 23 -1.79 -13.42 0.52
CA GLU A 23 -3.12 -13.78 -0.02
C GLU A 23 -3.47 -12.94 -1.24
N ALA A 24 -3.16 -11.65 -1.20
CA ALA A 24 -3.38 -10.77 -2.35
C ALA A 24 -2.54 -11.21 -3.55
N LYS A 25 -1.28 -11.55 -3.34
CA LYS A 25 -0.38 -12.01 -4.40
C LYS A 25 -0.85 -13.31 -5.03
N GLU A 26 -1.46 -14.20 -4.25
CA GLU A 26 -2.02 -15.45 -4.76
C GLU A 26 -3.15 -15.23 -5.77
N GLN A 27 -3.79 -14.05 -5.75
CA GLN A 27 -4.90 -13.70 -6.63
C GLN A 27 -4.46 -12.98 -7.91
N CYS A 28 -3.17 -12.71 -8.07
CA CYS A 28 -2.67 -11.93 -9.20
C CYS A 28 -1.26 -12.35 -9.60
N ASP A 29 -0.79 -11.82 -10.72
CA ASP A 29 0.57 -12.05 -11.22
C ASP A 29 1.53 -10.95 -10.78
N TYR A 30 1.00 -9.74 -10.61
CA TYR A 30 1.78 -8.55 -10.27
C TYR A 30 1.00 -7.74 -9.23
N LEU A 31 1.58 -7.60 -8.04
CA LEU A 31 0.93 -6.92 -6.92
C LEU A 31 1.49 -5.53 -6.71
N ILE A 32 0.63 -4.53 -6.83
CA ILE A 32 0.95 -3.13 -6.55
C ILE A 32 0.38 -2.78 -5.19
N CYS A 33 1.22 -2.17 -4.33
CA CYS A 33 0.79 -1.69 -3.01
C CYS A 33 0.79 -0.16 -3.00
N GLY A 34 -0.37 0.43 -2.75
CA GLY A 34 -0.48 1.85 -2.46
C GLY A 34 -0.07 2.10 -1.02
N LEU A 35 0.90 2.97 -0.80
CA LEU A 35 1.40 3.30 0.53
C LEU A 35 0.97 4.72 0.90
N GLN A 36 0.00 4.83 1.79
CA GLN A 36 -0.53 6.14 2.21
C GLN A 36 0.48 6.86 3.09
N ILE A 37 0.80 8.10 2.72
CA ILE A 37 1.81 8.88 3.43
C ILE A 37 1.30 9.27 4.81
N ASP A 38 0.12 9.91 4.88
CA ASP A 38 -0.49 10.30 6.16
C ASP A 38 -2.02 10.34 6.01
N PRO A 39 -2.76 9.37 6.59
CA PRO A 39 -4.21 9.34 6.47
C PRO A 39 -4.91 10.49 7.17
N SER A 40 -4.24 11.18 8.12
CA SER A 40 -4.83 12.33 8.81
C SER A 40 -5.00 13.55 7.90
N ILE A 41 -4.27 13.60 6.78
CA ILE A 41 -4.40 14.66 5.78
C ILE A 41 -5.74 14.52 5.05
N ASP A 42 -6.11 13.28 4.69
CA ASP A 42 -7.33 12.97 3.96
C ASP A 42 -8.56 12.91 4.90
N ARG A 43 -8.35 12.33 6.08
CA ARG A 43 -9.40 12.17 7.10
C ARG A 43 -8.88 12.61 8.45
N ASN A 44 -9.41 13.74 8.95
CA ASN A 44 -8.96 14.33 10.21
C ASN A 44 -9.28 13.44 11.44
N THR A 45 -10.12 12.41 11.29
CA THR A 45 -10.41 11.44 12.35
C THR A 45 -9.33 10.35 12.45
N LYS A 46 -8.43 10.25 11.48
CA LYS A 46 -7.33 9.29 11.49
C LYS A 46 -6.10 9.86 12.18
N ASN A 47 -5.37 9.00 12.87
CA ASN A 47 -4.10 9.38 13.47
C ASN A 47 -2.97 9.33 12.44
N ALA A 48 -1.97 10.18 12.62
CA ALA A 48 -0.75 10.11 11.83
C ALA A 48 -0.01 8.78 12.14
N PRO A 49 0.70 8.19 11.16
CA PRO A 49 1.48 6.98 11.40
C PRO A 49 2.59 7.20 12.41
N LEU A 50 2.93 6.15 13.16
CA LEU A 50 4.05 6.18 14.10
C LEU A 50 5.39 6.14 13.38
N GLN A 51 5.47 5.40 12.28
CA GLN A 51 6.68 5.31 11.47
C GLN A 51 6.68 6.36 10.36
N THR A 52 7.87 6.79 9.96
CA THR A 52 8.03 7.70 8.82
C THR A 52 7.67 6.97 7.53
N ILE A 53 7.44 7.74 6.46
CA ILE A 53 7.20 7.15 5.14
C ILE A 53 8.41 6.33 4.67
N VAL A 54 9.63 6.76 5.00
CA VAL A 54 10.84 6.03 4.62
C VAL A 54 10.91 4.67 5.34
N GLU A 55 10.61 4.64 6.63
CA GLU A 55 10.58 3.39 7.40
C GLU A 55 9.53 2.43 6.85
N ARG A 56 8.33 2.92 6.60
CA ARG A 56 7.23 2.10 6.08
C ARG A 56 7.52 1.58 4.68
N TYR A 57 8.08 2.43 3.82
CA TYR A 57 8.49 2.03 2.46
C TYR A 57 9.57 0.94 2.51
N THR A 58 10.58 1.14 3.35
CA THR A 58 11.69 0.19 3.48
C THR A 58 11.20 -1.19 3.93
N GLN A 59 10.31 -1.24 4.92
CA GLN A 59 9.76 -2.50 5.41
C GLN A 59 8.88 -3.18 4.37
N LEU A 60 8.02 -2.42 3.72
CA LEU A 60 7.12 -2.96 2.69
C LEU A 60 7.90 -3.49 1.49
N LYS A 61 8.97 -2.80 1.10
CA LYS A 61 9.83 -3.22 0.00
C LYS A 61 10.52 -4.55 0.27
N ALA A 62 10.74 -4.89 1.53
CA ALA A 62 11.37 -6.15 1.92
C ALA A 62 10.39 -7.34 1.87
N VAL A 63 9.09 -7.10 1.72
CA VAL A 63 8.10 -8.17 1.62
C VAL A 63 8.14 -8.75 0.21
N ARG A 64 8.46 -10.03 0.10
CA ARG A 64 8.68 -10.69 -1.20
C ARG A 64 7.45 -10.76 -2.11
N TYR A 65 6.26 -10.56 -1.56
CA TYR A 65 5.01 -10.64 -2.33
C TYR A 65 4.68 -9.35 -3.07
N VAL A 66 5.36 -8.27 -2.73
CA VAL A 66 5.12 -6.93 -3.29
C VAL A 66 5.99 -6.71 -4.51
N ASP A 67 5.37 -6.41 -5.63
CA ASP A 67 6.10 -6.14 -6.89
C ASP A 67 6.36 -4.65 -7.09
N GLU A 68 5.44 -3.80 -6.65
CA GLU A 68 5.57 -2.35 -6.83
C GLU A 68 4.91 -1.60 -5.68
N ILE A 69 5.50 -0.48 -5.28
CA ILE A 69 4.95 0.39 -4.23
C ILE A 69 4.72 1.78 -4.83
N ILE A 70 3.53 2.32 -4.64
CA ILE A 70 3.18 3.66 -5.09
C ILE A 70 2.72 4.47 -3.88
N PRO A 71 3.49 5.48 -3.45
CA PRO A 71 3.04 6.39 -2.38
C PRO A 71 1.88 7.26 -2.85
N TYR A 72 0.94 7.52 -1.96
CA TYR A 72 -0.19 8.42 -2.26
C TYR A 72 -0.59 9.19 -1.00
N ILE A 73 -1.33 10.28 -1.17
CA ILE A 73 -1.76 11.14 -0.07
C ILE A 73 -3.26 10.96 0.19
N THR A 74 -4.09 11.13 -0.84
CA THR A 74 -5.55 11.12 -0.69
C THR A 74 -6.19 9.96 -1.45
N GLU A 75 -7.47 9.70 -1.15
CA GLU A 75 -8.25 8.68 -1.88
C GLU A 75 -8.42 9.04 -3.36
N GLU A 76 -8.41 10.34 -3.68
CA GLU A 76 -8.46 10.81 -5.07
C GLU A 76 -7.22 10.35 -5.84
N ASP A 77 -6.05 10.36 -5.19
CA ASP A 77 -4.82 9.83 -5.78
C ASP A 77 -4.96 8.34 -6.14
N LEU A 78 -5.69 7.58 -5.32
CA LEU A 78 -5.96 6.16 -5.59
C LEU A 78 -6.75 5.97 -6.88
N GLU A 79 -7.75 6.81 -7.14
CA GLU A 79 -8.53 6.75 -8.38
C GLU A 79 -7.62 6.97 -9.59
N ASP A 80 -6.70 7.91 -9.49
CA ASP A 80 -5.73 8.20 -10.55
C ASP A 80 -4.81 7.00 -10.78
N ILE A 81 -4.32 6.39 -9.71
CA ILE A 81 -3.45 5.19 -9.80
C ILE A 81 -4.18 4.04 -10.47
N LEU A 82 -5.41 3.75 -10.04
CA LEU A 82 -6.21 2.68 -10.60
C LEU A 82 -6.47 2.90 -12.10
N SER A 83 -6.73 4.15 -12.49
CA SER A 83 -6.95 4.53 -13.87
C SER A 83 -5.68 4.34 -14.72
N MET A 84 -4.52 4.79 -14.21
CA MET A 84 -3.24 4.68 -14.91
C MET A 84 -2.84 3.23 -15.19
N TYR A 85 -3.10 2.33 -14.27
CA TYR A 85 -2.72 0.91 -14.39
C TYR A 85 -3.84 0.03 -14.97
N HIS A 86 -4.98 0.61 -15.30
CA HIS A 86 -6.13 -0.12 -15.85
C HIS A 86 -6.61 -1.27 -14.94
N ILE A 87 -6.63 -0.99 -13.65
CA ILE A 87 -7.06 -1.98 -12.65
C ILE A 87 -8.57 -1.90 -12.43
#